data_b808b39b9b338dfc1b1a6cf427359b77
#
_entry.id   b808b39b9b338dfc1b1a6cf427359b77
#
_cell.length_a   1.000
_cell.length_b   1.000
_cell.length_c   1.000
_cell.angle_alpha   90.00
_cell.angle_beta   90.00
_cell.angle_gamma   90.00
#
_symmetry.space_group_name_H-M   'P 1'
#
loop_
_entity.id
_entity.type
_entity.pdbx_description
1 polymer ?
#
loop_
_entity_poly.entity_id
_entity_poly.type
_entity_poly.pdbx_seq_one_letter_code
_entity_poly.pdbx_strand_id
1 'polypeptide(L)'
;TATHADYDKHIATWNKLDDACGGQEVIKEKREVYLPLPTLFKSPKDLDGKGRYGEYLLRAIFPGVTSRTLASHIGFVFGKTPVFNRPRTLEYLERNADGAGRSIWQCAQRATRLVNKNYRCGVYVDYPAVAPSKNKEEEKLKGAFPMIHIIKAGAIKDWDYIIVGNQKKLSFVKLLETVKVRNGFTVESNDQYRILLLEETANGHIYTVQIHSKDDKGQWIEGEKFTPT
;
A
#
# COMPACT_ATOMS: atom_id res chain seq x y z
N THR A 1 -5.17 11.99 14.31
CA THR A 1 -4.70 10.60 14.38
C THR A 1 -3.18 10.60 14.32
N ALA A 2 -2.53 10.13 15.42
CA ALA A 2 -1.09 10.10 15.54
C ALA A 2 -0.46 9.21 14.46
N THR A 3 0.71 9.64 13.98
CA THR A 3 1.57 8.94 13.03
C THR A 3 2.96 8.75 13.63
N HIS A 4 3.69 7.75 13.18
CA HIS A 4 5.05 7.51 13.64
C HIS A 4 6.00 8.63 13.18
N ALA A 5 6.96 9.04 14.01
CA ALA A 5 7.91 10.12 13.68
C ALA A 5 8.68 9.87 12.37
N ASP A 6 9.11 8.61 12.12
CA ASP A 6 9.77 8.26 10.85
C ASP A 6 8.82 8.32 9.65
N TYR A 7 7.52 8.09 9.85
CA TYR A 7 6.54 8.30 8.78
C TYR A 7 6.50 9.77 8.39
N ASP A 8 6.38 10.67 9.36
CA ASP A 8 6.28 12.12 9.13
C ASP A 8 7.55 12.66 8.46
N LYS A 9 8.71 12.14 8.84
CA LYS A 9 10.00 12.50 8.24
C LYS A 9 10.10 12.13 6.76
N HIS A 10 9.49 11.01 6.35
CA HIS A 10 9.70 10.44 5.01
C HIS A 10 8.53 10.62 4.04
N ILE A 11 7.32 10.91 4.53
CA ILE A 11 6.12 10.95 3.67
C ILE A 11 6.23 11.94 2.52
N ALA A 12 6.82 13.11 2.74
CA ALA A 12 7.02 14.11 1.70
C ALA A 12 7.93 13.58 0.57
N THR A 13 8.97 12.84 0.93
CA THR A 13 9.88 12.21 -0.03
C THR A 13 9.19 11.08 -0.79
N TRP A 14 8.43 10.22 -0.11
CA TRP A 14 7.68 9.15 -0.75
C TRP A 14 6.67 9.68 -1.76
N ASN A 15 5.95 10.77 -1.42
CA ASN A 15 5.01 11.42 -2.33
C ASN A 15 5.72 11.97 -3.57
N LYS A 16 6.89 12.61 -3.41
CA LYS A 16 7.69 13.10 -4.56
C LYS A 16 8.14 11.95 -5.47
N LEU A 17 8.54 10.81 -4.89
CA LEU A 17 8.92 9.62 -5.65
C LEU A 17 7.74 8.98 -6.37
N ASP A 18 6.57 8.98 -5.73
CA ASP A 18 5.32 8.51 -6.36
C ASP A 18 4.95 9.38 -7.56
N ASP A 19 5.03 10.70 -7.42
CA ASP A 19 4.78 11.66 -8.49
C ASP A 19 5.77 11.51 -9.65
N ALA A 20 7.07 11.41 -9.34
CA ALA A 20 8.12 11.21 -10.35
C ALA A 20 7.93 9.89 -11.11
N CYS A 21 7.44 8.83 -10.44
CA CYS A 21 7.09 7.57 -11.08
C CYS A 21 5.76 7.62 -11.83
N GLY A 22 4.87 8.54 -11.46
CA GLY A 22 3.59 8.78 -12.12
C GLY A 22 3.72 9.41 -13.52
N GLY A 23 4.87 10.03 -13.78
CA GLY A 23 5.21 10.55 -15.10
C GLY A 23 4.80 12.02 -15.32
N GLN A 24 4.88 12.42 -16.60
CA GLN A 24 4.75 13.81 -16.99
C GLN A 24 3.40 14.44 -16.63
N GLU A 25 2.32 13.69 -16.78
CA GLU A 25 0.97 14.22 -16.51
C GLU A 25 0.81 14.59 -15.03
N VAL A 26 1.22 13.72 -14.12
CA VAL A 26 1.17 13.98 -12.67
C VAL A 26 2.01 15.21 -12.29
N ILE A 27 3.19 15.36 -12.90
CA ILE A 27 4.07 16.51 -12.67
C ILE A 27 3.41 17.80 -13.15
N LYS A 28 2.76 17.77 -14.34
CA LYS A 28 2.05 18.93 -14.89
C LYS A 28 0.78 19.30 -14.11
N GLU A 29 0.03 18.31 -13.64
CA GLU A 29 -1.16 18.52 -12.79
C GLU A 29 -0.81 19.26 -11.49
N LYS A 30 0.34 18.94 -10.89
CA LYS A 30 0.83 19.57 -9.67
C LYS A 30 1.47 20.95 -9.88
N ARG A 31 1.54 21.40 -11.11
CA ARG A 31 1.89 22.78 -11.52
C ARG A 31 3.09 23.36 -10.76
N GLU A 32 2.89 24.42 -9.98
CA GLU A 32 3.94 25.16 -9.27
C GLU A 32 4.75 24.34 -8.27
N VAL A 33 4.25 23.19 -7.81
CA VAL A 33 5.00 22.28 -6.91
C VAL A 33 6.28 21.79 -7.58
N TYR A 34 6.22 21.50 -8.88
CA TYR A 34 7.36 20.99 -9.66
C TYR A 34 7.82 21.93 -10.76
N LEU A 35 6.94 22.78 -11.25
CA LEU A 35 7.19 23.73 -12.32
C LEU A 35 6.94 25.14 -11.79
N PRO A 36 7.90 25.73 -11.05
CA PRO A 36 7.72 27.02 -10.43
C PRO A 36 7.43 28.10 -11.49
N LEU A 37 6.57 29.04 -11.13
CA LEU A 37 6.21 30.15 -11.98
C LEU A 37 7.44 31.01 -12.28
N PRO A 38 7.86 31.14 -13.54
CA PRO A 38 8.95 32.05 -13.89
C PRO A 38 8.64 33.48 -13.48
N THR A 39 9.65 34.22 -13.03
CA THR A 39 9.49 35.60 -12.53
C THR A 39 8.87 36.56 -13.54
N LEU A 40 9.00 36.30 -14.84
CA LEU A 40 8.41 37.06 -15.93
C LEU A 40 6.90 36.84 -16.12
N PHE A 41 6.31 35.80 -15.44
CA PHE A 41 4.91 35.42 -15.62
C PHE A 41 4.08 35.66 -14.36
N LYS A 42 4.28 36.82 -13.72
CA LYS A 42 3.62 37.17 -12.44
C LYS A 42 2.20 37.69 -12.58
N SER A 43 1.58 37.63 -13.75
CA SER A 43 0.19 38.07 -13.92
C SER A 43 -0.80 37.00 -13.41
N PRO A 44 -1.85 37.36 -12.64
CA PRO A 44 -2.91 36.48 -12.26
C PRO A 44 -3.59 35.76 -13.45
N LYS A 45 -3.63 36.41 -14.61
CA LYS A 45 -4.16 35.84 -15.85
C LYS A 45 -3.30 34.70 -16.42
N ASP A 46 -2.05 34.58 -15.99
CA ASP A 46 -1.14 33.51 -16.42
C ASP A 46 -1.33 32.21 -15.63
N LEU A 47 -2.09 32.25 -14.54
CA LEU A 47 -2.31 31.10 -13.66
C LEU A 47 -3.53 30.26 -14.04
N ASP A 48 -4.44 30.76 -14.85
CA ASP A 48 -5.69 30.08 -15.23
C ASP A 48 -5.53 28.99 -16.31
N GLY A 49 -4.30 28.78 -16.79
CA GLY A 49 -3.96 27.78 -17.82
C GLY A 49 -4.14 28.26 -19.24
N LYS A 50 -4.60 29.49 -19.46
CA LYS A 50 -4.79 30.11 -20.79
C LYS A 50 -3.73 31.16 -21.11
N GLY A 51 -2.88 31.52 -20.13
CA GLY A 51 -1.81 32.51 -20.30
C GLY A 51 -0.44 31.84 -20.57
N ARG A 52 0.61 32.63 -20.45
CA ARG A 52 2.01 32.19 -20.69
C ARG A 52 2.44 31.01 -19.83
N TYR A 53 1.94 30.92 -18.60
CA TYR A 53 2.23 29.80 -17.74
C TYR A 53 1.58 28.49 -18.24
N GLY A 54 0.36 28.56 -18.79
CA GLY A 54 -0.29 27.43 -19.44
C GLY A 54 0.53 26.91 -20.63
N GLU A 55 1.04 27.80 -21.46
CA GLU A 55 1.92 27.45 -22.59
C GLU A 55 3.26 26.84 -22.10
N TYR A 56 3.82 27.38 -21.02
CA TYR A 56 5.01 26.81 -20.38
C TYR A 56 4.78 25.40 -19.90
N LEU A 57 3.65 25.13 -19.23
CA LEU A 57 3.27 23.78 -18.79
C LEU A 57 3.12 22.81 -19.96
N LEU A 58 2.50 23.26 -21.06
CA LEU A 58 2.33 22.43 -22.25
C LEU A 58 3.67 22.01 -22.86
N ARG A 59 4.63 22.94 -22.92
CA ARG A 59 5.97 22.69 -23.50
C ARG A 59 6.92 21.96 -22.55
N ALA A 60 6.66 21.98 -21.24
CA ALA A 60 7.50 21.30 -20.26
C ALA A 60 7.55 19.81 -20.53
N ILE A 61 8.75 19.24 -20.54
CA ILE A 61 9.00 17.82 -20.76
C ILE A 61 9.58 17.22 -19.49
N PHE A 62 8.96 16.13 -19.01
CA PHE A 62 9.48 15.33 -17.92
C PHE A 62 9.91 13.95 -18.46
N PRO A 63 11.22 13.66 -18.55
CA PRO A 63 11.71 12.47 -19.25
C PRO A 63 11.45 11.14 -18.55
N GLY A 64 10.91 11.14 -17.33
CA GLY A 64 10.50 9.93 -16.59
C GLY A 64 11.64 8.96 -16.31
N VAL A 65 12.85 9.45 -16.06
CA VAL A 65 14.05 8.63 -15.83
C VAL A 65 13.85 7.71 -14.64
N THR A 66 13.26 8.21 -13.54
CA THR A 66 13.03 7.43 -12.31
C THR A 66 12.22 6.15 -12.57
N SER A 67 11.12 6.26 -13.30
CA SER A 67 10.26 5.11 -13.61
C SER A 67 10.95 4.09 -14.51
N ARG A 68 11.76 4.55 -15.47
CA ARG A 68 12.54 3.68 -16.37
C ARG A 68 13.64 2.94 -15.61
N THR A 69 14.41 3.65 -14.77
CA THR A 69 15.46 3.03 -13.93
C THR A 69 14.87 1.96 -13.02
N LEU A 70 13.72 2.27 -12.38
CA LEU A 70 13.03 1.33 -11.53
C LEU A 70 12.54 0.10 -12.32
N ALA A 71 12.00 0.29 -13.51
CA ALA A 71 11.58 -0.81 -14.38
C ALA A 71 12.77 -1.68 -14.82
N SER A 72 13.90 -1.06 -15.17
CA SER A 72 15.12 -1.77 -15.52
C SER A 72 15.65 -2.62 -14.37
N HIS A 73 15.69 -2.07 -13.14
CA HIS A 73 16.07 -2.83 -11.95
C HIS A 73 15.19 -4.06 -11.73
N ILE A 74 13.87 -3.91 -11.85
CA ILE A 74 12.94 -5.04 -11.72
C ILE A 74 13.20 -6.06 -12.84
N GLY A 75 13.44 -5.61 -14.06
CA GLY A 75 13.79 -6.47 -15.20
C GLY A 75 15.07 -7.28 -14.96
N PHE A 76 16.09 -6.68 -14.34
CA PHE A 76 17.32 -7.39 -13.97
C PHE A 76 17.08 -8.45 -12.89
N VAL A 77 16.38 -8.11 -11.81
CA VAL A 77 16.13 -9.04 -10.70
C VAL A 77 15.27 -10.23 -11.15
N PHE A 78 14.26 -9.97 -11.99
CA PHE A 78 13.28 -10.98 -12.43
C PHE A 78 13.48 -11.41 -13.90
N GLY A 79 14.65 -11.17 -14.47
CA GLY A 79 14.98 -11.56 -15.84
C GLY A 79 14.97 -13.08 -16.06
N LYS A 80 15.16 -13.85 -15.00
CA LYS A 80 14.90 -15.29 -14.96
C LYS A 80 13.83 -15.57 -13.92
N THR A 81 12.92 -16.49 -14.21
CA THR A 81 11.92 -16.93 -13.24
C THR A 81 12.62 -17.57 -12.04
N PRO A 82 12.43 -17.04 -10.83
CA PRO A 82 13.03 -17.62 -9.63
C PRO A 82 12.47 -19.02 -9.38
N VAL A 83 13.31 -19.91 -8.84
CA VAL A 83 12.85 -21.23 -8.44
C VAL A 83 12.11 -21.13 -7.10
N PHE A 84 10.89 -21.62 -7.03
CA PHE A 84 10.08 -21.64 -5.82
C PHE A 84 9.88 -23.07 -5.35
N ASN A 85 10.76 -23.52 -4.44
CA ASN A 85 10.66 -24.83 -3.84
C ASN A 85 9.65 -24.78 -2.69
N ARG A 86 8.49 -25.40 -2.84
CA ARG A 86 7.35 -25.29 -1.94
C ARG A 86 6.64 -26.62 -1.70
N PRO A 87 5.97 -26.80 -0.57
CA PRO A 87 5.04 -27.90 -0.38
C PRO A 87 3.81 -27.75 -1.30
N ARG A 88 3.16 -28.86 -1.63
CA ARG A 88 1.99 -28.89 -2.52
C ARG A 88 0.81 -28.03 -2.02
N THR A 89 0.70 -27.86 -0.73
CA THR A 89 -0.33 -27.02 -0.10
C THR A 89 -0.26 -25.54 -0.49
N LEU A 90 0.91 -25.05 -0.89
CA LEU A 90 1.15 -23.65 -1.32
C LEU A 90 1.14 -23.48 -2.84
N GLU A 91 0.67 -24.45 -3.60
CA GLU A 91 0.62 -24.40 -5.08
C GLU A 91 -0.26 -23.26 -5.60
N TYR A 92 -1.33 -22.93 -4.88
CA TYR A 92 -2.23 -21.85 -5.25
C TYR A 92 -1.54 -20.48 -5.36
N LEU A 93 -0.43 -20.26 -4.61
CA LEU A 93 0.34 -19.00 -4.67
C LEU A 93 0.93 -18.71 -6.05
N GLU A 94 1.17 -19.73 -6.86
CA GLU A 94 1.67 -19.54 -8.22
C GLU A 94 0.62 -18.93 -9.16
N ARG A 95 -0.67 -19.04 -8.82
CA ARG A 95 -1.78 -18.53 -9.63
C ARG A 95 -2.46 -17.34 -9.00
N ASN A 96 -2.65 -17.38 -7.69
CA ASN A 96 -3.40 -16.36 -6.96
C ASN A 96 -2.87 -16.22 -5.53
N ALA A 97 -1.84 -15.41 -5.33
CA ALA A 97 -1.24 -15.18 -4.02
C ALA A 97 -1.92 -14.04 -3.24
N ASP A 98 -2.59 -13.12 -3.91
CA ASP A 98 -3.17 -11.90 -3.30
C ASP A 98 -4.71 -11.87 -3.31
N GLY A 99 -5.36 -12.94 -3.75
CA GLY A 99 -6.81 -12.98 -3.92
C GLY A 99 -7.35 -12.23 -5.13
N ALA A 100 -6.51 -11.48 -5.85
CA ALA A 100 -6.85 -10.71 -7.04
C ALA A 100 -6.24 -11.29 -8.34
N GLY A 101 -5.78 -12.54 -8.28
CA GLY A 101 -5.22 -13.26 -9.43
C GLY A 101 -3.74 -13.00 -9.70
N ARG A 102 -3.01 -12.33 -8.79
CA ARG A 102 -1.56 -12.17 -8.93
C ARG A 102 -0.83 -13.37 -8.37
N SER A 103 0.17 -13.84 -9.12
CA SER A 103 1.07 -14.89 -8.67
C SER A 103 2.03 -14.38 -7.59
N ILE A 104 2.66 -15.31 -6.86
CA ILE A 104 3.71 -14.98 -5.88
C ILE A 104 4.86 -14.18 -6.52
N TRP A 105 5.18 -14.44 -7.79
CA TRP A 105 6.19 -13.72 -8.55
C TRP A 105 5.82 -12.26 -8.78
N GLN A 106 4.57 -12.01 -9.15
CA GLN A 106 4.04 -10.65 -9.32
C GLN A 106 3.97 -9.91 -7.99
N CYS A 107 3.64 -10.59 -6.91
CA CYS A 107 3.71 -10.04 -5.56
C CYS A 107 5.16 -9.68 -5.18
N ALA A 108 6.11 -10.57 -5.46
CA ALA A 108 7.54 -10.32 -5.21
C ALA A 108 8.06 -9.12 -6.05
N GLN A 109 7.73 -9.05 -7.34
CA GLN A 109 8.07 -7.90 -8.19
C GLN A 109 7.50 -6.60 -7.64
N ARG A 110 6.24 -6.61 -7.19
CA ARG A 110 5.60 -5.44 -6.59
C ARG A 110 6.30 -5.02 -5.29
N ALA A 111 6.61 -5.96 -4.41
CA ALA A 111 7.34 -5.69 -3.17
C ALA A 111 8.72 -5.09 -3.46
N THR A 112 9.50 -5.72 -4.36
CA THR A 112 10.82 -5.23 -4.77
C THR A 112 10.74 -3.82 -5.36
N ARG A 113 9.72 -3.57 -6.21
CA ARG A 113 9.49 -2.23 -6.77
C ARG A 113 9.23 -1.19 -5.70
N LEU A 114 8.42 -1.50 -4.69
CA LEU A 114 8.11 -0.59 -3.60
C LEU A 114 9.33 -0.34 -2.70
N VAL A 115 10.10 -1.38 -2.40
CA VAL A 115 11.35 -1.23 -1.63
C VAL A 115 12.36 -0.36 -2.37
N ASN A 116 12.60 -0.62 -3.67
CA ASN A 116 13.53 0.18 -4.47
C ASN A 116 13.07 1.64 -4.61
N LYS A 117 11.77 1.90 -4.61
CA LYS A 117 11.23 3.25 -4.70
C LYS A 117 11.21 3.98 -3.36
N ASN A 118 10.65 3.34 -2.33
CA ASN A 118 10.32 4.00 -1.05
C ASN A 118 11.16 3.47 0.12
N TYR A 119 12.17 2.62 -0.13
CA TYR A 119 13.01 1.92 0.88
C TYR A 119 12.22 1.02 1.83
N ARG A 120 10.90 0.90 1.63
CA ARG A 120 10.00 0.21 2.55
C ARG A 120 8.75 -0.28 1.85
N CYS A 121 8.31 -1.48 2.22
CA CYS A 121 6.94 -1.96 2.02
C CYS A 121 6.53 -2.84 3.19
N GLY A 122 5.23 -3.05 3.39
CA GLY A 122 4.69 -4.07 4.27
C GLY A 122 4.31 -5.31 3.47
N VAL A 123 4.55 -6.47 4.04
CA VAL A 123 3.99 -7.74 3.57
C VAL A 123 3.08 -8.23 4.68
N TYR A 124 1.80 -8.31 4.40
CA TYR A 124 0.78 -8.74 5.34
C TYR A 124 0.12 -10.01 4.82
N VAL A 125 0.06 -11.04 5.65
CA VAL A 125 -0.66 -12.26 5.34
C VAL A 125 -2.00 -12.20 6.05
N ASP A 126 -3.06 -12.25 5.27
CA ASP A 126 -4.44 -12.23 5.77
C ASP A 126 -5.12 -13.55 5.44
N TYR A 127 -6.05 -13.95 6.30
CA TYR A 127 -6.92 -15.09 6.06
C TYR A 127 -8.36 -14.58 5.93
N PRO A 128 -9.10 -14.97 4.88
CA PRO A 128 -10.45 -14.47 4.71
C PRO A 128 -11.36 -14.90 5.87
N ALA A 129 -12.17 -13.98 6.38
CA ALA A 129 -13.17 -14.27 7.41
C ALA A 129 -14.29 -15.14 6.82
N VAL A 130 -14.07 -16.45 6.81
CA VAL A 130 -15.05 -17.46 6.35
C VAL A 130 -15.49 -18.28 7.55
N ALA A 131 -16.75 -18.70 7.55
CA ALA A 131 -17.22 -19.63 8.57
C ALA A 131 -16.34 -20.90 8.62
N PRO A 132 -16.03 -21.42 9.81
CA PRO A 132 -15.17 -22.58 9.97
C PRO A 132 -15.60 -23.73 9.05
N SER A 133 -14.63 -24.31 8.37
CA SER A 133 -14.87 -25.44 7.47
C SER A 133 -14.68 -26.75 8.21
N LYS A 134 -15.54 -27.75 7.93
CA LYS A 134 -15.48 -29.06 8.59
C LYS A 134 -14.30 -29.91 8.11
N ASN A 135 -13.82 -29.66 6.90
CA ASN A 135 -12.70 -30.36 6.30
C ASN A 135 -11.97 -29.49 5.25
N LYS A 136 -10.78 -29.97 4.83
CA LYS A 136 -9.93 -29.26 3.82
C LYS A 136 -10.57 -29.15 2.43
N GLU A 137 -11.50 -30.00 2.08
CA GLU A 137 -12.19 -29.95 0.78
C GLU A 137 -13.22 -28.81 0.77
N GLU A 138 -13.95 -28.64 1.86
CA GLU A 138 -14.89 -27.54 2.05
C GLU A 138 -14.14 -26.19 2.09
N GLU A 139 -12.97 -26.15 2.74
CA GLU A 139 -12.08 -24.98 2.76
C GLU A 139 -11.63 -24.58 1.34
N LYS A 140 -11.26 -25.56 0.52
CA LYS A 140 -10.93 -25.35 -0.89
C LYS A 140 -12.12 -24.86 -1.71
N LEU A 141 -13.30 -25.44 -1.51
CA LEU A 141 -14.53 -25.02 -2.19
C LEU A 141 -14.94 -23.60 -1.82
N LYS A 142 -14.72 -23.18 -0.59
CA LYS A 142 -14.95 -21.80 -0.11
C LYS A 142 -13.86 -20.83 -0.59
N GLY A 143 -12.77 -21.31 -1.17
CA GLY A 143 -11.64 -20.47 -1.59
C GLY A 143 -10.91 -19.81 -0.41
N ALA A 144 -10.97 -20.41 0.77
CA ALA A 144 -10.39 -19.88 2.00
C ALA A 144 -8.90 -20.22 2.07
N PHE A 145 -8.07 -19.38 1.47
CA PHE A 145 -6.61 -19.50 1.49
C PHE A 145 -5.97 -18.26 2.09
N PRO A 146 -4.83 -18.36 2.79
CA PRO A 146 -4.04 -17.22 3.19
C PRO A 146 -3.64 -16.39 1.97
N MET A 147 -3.80 -15.07 2.04
CA MET A 147 -3.50 -14.12 0.96
C MET A 147 -2.38 -13.19 1.36
N ILE A 148 -1.53 -12.83 0.40
CA ILE A 148 -0.40 -11.94 0.62
C ILE A 148 -0.73 -10.53 0.11
N HIS A 149 -0.85 -9.59 1.01
CA HIS A 149 -1.08 -8.19 0.69
C HIS A 149 0.22 -7.40 0.76
N ILE A 150 0.56 -6.74 -0.35
CA ILE A 150 1.73 -5.85 -0.42
C ILE A 150 1.28 -4.41 -0.15
N ILE A 151 1.75 -3.86 0.95
CA ILE A 151 1.33 -2.56 1.49
C ILE A 151 2.39 -1.51 1.18
N LYS A 152 1.96 -0.37 0.64
CA LYS A 152 2.83 0.77 0.34
C LYS A 152 3.32 1.43 1.63
N ALA A 153 4.53 1.99 1.61
CA ALA A 153 5.09 2.73 2.73
C ALA A 153 4.15 3.83 3.26
N GLY A 154 3.52 4.59 2.39
CA GLY A 154 2.58 5.66 2.74
C GLY A 154 1.26 5.19 3.38
N ALA A 155 0.92 3.91 3.28
CA ALA A 155 -0.24 3.32 3.94
C ALA A 155 0.07 2.83 5.37
N ILE A 156 1.34 2.61 5.72
CA ILE A 156 1.77 2.23 7.07
C ILE A 156 1.96 3.51 7.87
N LYS A 157 0.98 3.87 8.69
CA LYS A 157 0.91 5.15 9.39
C LYS A 157 1.69 5.17 10.68
N ASP A 158 1.66 4.04 11.40
CA ASP A 158 2.28 3.94 12.71
C ASP A 158 2.69 2.49 12.99
N TRP A 159 3.72 2.29 13.81
CA TRP A 159 4.19 0.96 14.20
C TRP A 159 5.04 1.04 15.45
N ASP A 160 5.02 -0.02 16.22
CA ASP A 160 5.86 -0.16 17.40
C ASP A 160 6.38 -1.60 17.53
N TYR A 161 7.38 -1.78 18.38
CA TYR A 161 8.07 -3.05 18.60
C TYR A 161 8.19 -3.34 20.10
N ILE A 162 8.10 -4.62 20.41
CA ILE A 162 8.46 -5.15 21.72
C ILE A 162 9.63 -6.11 21.60
N ILE A 163 10.36 -6.29 22.69
CA ILE A 163 11.40 -7.31 22.80
C ILE A 163 10.83 -8.50 23.55
N VAL A 164 10.74 -9.65 22.91
CA VAL A 164 10.29 -10.91 23.50
C VAL A 164 11.49 -11.84 23.54
N GLY A 165 12.04 -12.07 24.72
CA GLY A 165 13.36 -12.69 24.86
C GLY A 165 14.42 -11.83 24.17
N ASN A 166 15.15 -12.41 23.22
CA ASN A 166 16.18 -11.69 22.43
C ASN A 166 15.69 -11.28 21.04
N GLN A 167 14.39 -11.35 20.76
CA GLN A 167 13.81 -11.05 19.45
C GLN A 167 12.95 -9.79 19.49
N LYS A 168 13.23 -8.87 18.56
CA LYS A 168 12.39 -7.71 18.30
C LYS A 168 11.18 -8.13 17.47
N LYS A 169 9.98 -7.96 18.01
CA LYS A 169 8.71 -8.29 17.34
C LYS A 169 7.87 -7.03 17.17
N LEU A 170 7.15 -6.94 16.04
CA LEU A 170 6.14 -5.90 15.85
C LEU A 170 5.00 -6.11 16.84
N SER A 171 4.73 -5.12 17.69
CA SER A 171 3.64 -5.15 18.67
C SER A 171 2.41 -4.40 18.22
N PHE A 172 2.62 -3.37 17.40
CA PHE A 172 1.57 -2.50 16.89
C PHE A 172 1.86 -2.13 15.44
N VAL A 173 0.84 -2.17 14.59
CA VAL A 173 0.90 -1.61 13.23
C VAL A 173 -0.45 -0.98 12.88
N LYS A 174 -0.41 0.25 12.38
CA LYS A 174 -1.58 0.98 11.90
C LYS A 174 -1.50 1.18 10.39
N LEU A 175 -2.42 0.56 9.69
CA LEU A 175 -2.51 0.58 8.23
C LEU A 175 -3.70 1.45 7.80
N LEU A 176 -3.50 2.30 6.81
CA LEU A 176 -4.59 2.99 6.12
C LEU A 176 -5.00 2.15 4.90
N GLU A 177 -6.26 1.78 4.85
CA GLU A 177 -6.88 1.03 3.76
C GLU A 177 -8.03 1.84 3.16
N THR A 178 -8.21 1.76 1.84
CA THR A 178 -9.37 2.33 1.16
C THR A 178 -10.25 1.20 0.66
N VAL A 179 -11.43 1.10 1.22
CA VAL A 179 -12.43 0.10 0.83
C VAL A 179 -13.41 0.73 -0.14
N LYS A 180 -13.65 0.03 -1.25
CA LYS A 180 -14.65 0.42 -2.25
C LYS A 180 -15.95 -0.32 -1.99
N VAL A 181 -17.00 0.43 -1.71
CA VAL A 181 -18.36 -0.09 -1.51
C VAL A 181 -19.20 0.31 -2.71
N ARG A 182 -19.84 -0.65 -3.33
CA ARG A 182 -20.76 -0.39 -4.43
C ARG A 182 -22.17 -0.18 -3.89
N ASN A 183 -22.73 0.98 -4.17
CA ASN A 183 -24.12 1.31 -3.86
C ASN A 183 -24.86 1.55 -5.18
N GLY A 184 -25.57 0.54 -5.67
CA GLY A 184 -26.18 0.55 -6.99
C GLY A 184 -25.14 0.73 -8.12
N PHE A 185 -25.26 1.86 -8.85
CA PHE A 185 -24.34 2.20 -9.95
C PHE A 185 -23.15 3.06 -9.51
N THR A 186 -23.16 3.56 -8.28
CA THR A 186 -22.12 4.41 -7.73
C THR A 186 -21.11 3.57 -6.93
N VAL A 187 -19.84 3.94 -6.98
CA VAL A 187 -18.78 3.33 -6.17
C VAL A 187 -18.26 4.39 -5.20
N GLU A 188 -18.47 4.17 -3.93
CA GLU A 188 -17.94 5.00 -2.86
C GLU A 188 -16.63 4.41 -2.35
N SER A 189 -15.67 5.30 -2.05
CA SER A 189 -14.38 4.91 -1.51
C SER A 189 -14.26 5.43 -0.08
N ASN A 190 -14.24 4.52 0.88
CA ASN A 190 -14.17 4.83 2.30
C ASN A 190 -12.83 4.42 2.86
N ASP A 191 -12.17 5.37 3.53
CA ASP A 191 -10.93 5.08 4.23
C ASP A 191 -11.21 4.45 5.59
N GLN A 192 -10.43 3.41 5.91
CA GLN A 192 -10.45 2.75 7.22
C GLN A 192 -9.03 2.55 7.74
N TYR A 193 -8.87 2.41 9.04
CA TYR A 193 -7.63 1.96 9.64
C TYR A 193 -7.76 0.51 10.07
N ARG A 194 -6.78 -0.31 9.66
CA ARG A 194 -6.56 -1.65 10.21
C ARG A 194 -5.47 -1.54 11.26
N ILE A 195 -5.81 -1.88 12.49
CA ILE A 195 -4.89 -1.90 13.61
C ILE A 195 -4.53 -3.37 13.88
N LEU A 196 -3.24 -3.65 13.86
CA LEU A 196 -2.68 -4.96 14.15
C LEU A 196 -1.98 -4.87 15.51
N LEU A 197 -2.38 -5.72 16.45
CA LEU A 197 -1.88 -5.71 17.82
C LEU A 197 -1.33 -7.08 18.20
N LEU A 198 -0.19 -7.09 18.87
CA LEU A 198 0.35 -8.26 19.53
C LEU A 198 0.14 -8.09 21.05
N GLU A 199 -0.88 -8.72 21.58
CA GLU A 199 -1.28 -8.59 22.97
C GLU A 199 -0.66 -9.73 23.81
N GLU A 200 -0.15 -9.38 24.99
CA GLU A 200 0.37 -10.36 25.95
C GLU A 200 -0.79 -11.02 26.70
N THR A 201 -0.74 -12.34 26.82
CA THR A 201 -1.73 -13.12 27.53
C THR A 201 -1.03 -14.10 28.47
N ALA A 202 -1.76 -14.72 29.40
CA ALA A 202 -1.21 -15.71 30.34
C ALA A 202 -0.51 -16.89 29.65
N ASN A 203 -0.88 -17.21 28.41
CA ASN A 203 -0.33 -18.32 27.62
C ASN A 203 0.66 -17.88 26.53
N GLY A 204 1.10 -16.62 26.58
CA GLY A 204 1.99 -16.03 25.57
C GLY A 204 1.38 -14.82 24.87
N HIS A 205 1.73 -14.61 23.59
CA HIS A 205 1.24 -13.46 22.83
C HIS A 205 0.17 -13.90 21.84
N ILE A 206 -0.92 -13.13 21.78
CA ILE A 206 -2.01 -13.29 20.80
C ILE A 206 -1.99 -12.11 19.83
N TYR A 207 -2.15 -12.43 18.56
CA TYR A 207 -2.29 -11.45 17.51
C TYR A 207 -3.77 -11.10 17.31
N THR A 208 -4.11 -9.82 17.40
CA THR A 208 -5.47 -9.32 17.22
C THR A 208 -5.52 -8.24 16.13
N VAL A 209 -6.67 -8.16 15.48
CA VAL A 209 -6.96 -7.15 14.45
C VAL A 209 -8.18 -6.35 14.86
N GLN A 210 -8.12 -5.03 14.66
CA GLN A 210 -9.24 -4.14 14.88
C GLN A 210 -9.39 -3.20 13.68
N ILE A 211 -10.62 -3.02 13.21
CA ILE A 211 -10.92 -2.13 12.08
C ILE A 211 -11.59 -0.87 12.61
N HIS A 212 -11.01 0.29 12.32
CA HIS A 212 -11.60 1.59 12.62
C HIS A 212 -12.13 2.19 11.32
N SER A 213 -13.40 2.48 11.26
CA SER A 213 -14.08 3.10 10.11
C SER A 213 -14.59 4.50 10.47
N LYS A 214 -14.95 5.29 9.46
CA LYS A 214 -15.64 6.56 9.69
C LYS A 214 -17.15 6.36 9.72
N ASP A 215 -17.81 7.07 10.63
CA ASP A 215 -19.27 7.18 10.63
C ASP A 215 -19.79 8.16 9.57
N ASP A 216 -21.10 8.31 9.47
CA ASP A 216 -21.75 9.25 8.56
C ASP A 216 -21.41 10.72 8.84
N LYS A 217 -20.88 11.01 10.03
CA LYS A 217 -20.42 12.35 10.45
C LYS A 217 -18.92 12.55 10.23
N GLY A 218 -18.22 11.52 9.68
CA GLY A 218 -16.80 11.55 9.42
C GLY A 218 -15.90 11.33 10.66
N GLN A 219 -16.49 10.92 11.81
CA GLN A 219 -15.74 10.58 13.01
C GLN A 219 -15.27 9.13 12.98
N TRP A 220 -14.09 8.88 13.56
CA TRP A 220 -13.54 7.53 13.62
C TRP A 220 -14.22 6.72 14.73
N ILE A 221 -14.80 5.58 14.36
CA ILE A 221 -15.40 4.59 15.24
C ILE A 221 -14.48 3.38 15.31
N GLU A 222 -14.24 2.91 16.54
CA GLU A 222 -13.52 1.68 16.81
C GLU A 222 -14.44 0.48 16.57
N GLY A 223 -14.02 -0.43 15.71
CA GLY A 223 -14.70 -1.71 15.49
C GLY A 223 -14.30 -2.75 16.53
N GLU A 224 -14.95 -3.89 16.48
CA GLU A 224 -14.64 -5.02 17.34
C GLU A 224 -13.26 -5.60 17.05
N LYS A 225 -12.57 -6.03 18.12
CA LYS A 225 -11.33 -6.80 17.99
C LYS A 225 -11.64 -8.25 17.66
N PHE A 226 -10.88 -8.82 16.75
CA PHE A 226 -10.96 -10.24 16.43
C PHE A 226 -9.56 -10.85 16.28
N THR A 227 -9.46 -12.13 16.56
CA THR A 227 -8.24 -12.91 16.31
C THR A 227 -8.41 -13.59 14.95
N PRO A 228 -7.50 -13.37 13.98
CA PRO A 228 -7.52 -14.11 12.72
C PRO A 228 -7.31 -15.60 13.03
N THR A 229 -8.22 -16.41 12.56
CA THR A 229 -8.19 -17.90 12.75
C THR A 229 -7.44 -18.55 11.61
#